data_df889ad591ebd6fff9357b7d70426260
#
_entry.id   df889ad591ebd6fff9357b7d70426260
#
_cell.length_a   1.000
_cell.length_b   1.000
_cell.length_c   1.000
_cell.angle_alpha   90.00
_cell.angle_beta   90.00
_cell.angle_gamma   90.00
#
_symmetry.space_group_name_H-M   'P 1'
#
loop_
_entity.id
_entity.type
_entity.pdbx_description
1 polymer ?
#
loop_
_entity_poly.entity_id
_entity_poly.type
_entity_poly.pdbx_seq_one_letter_code
_entity_poly.pdbx_strand_id
1 'polypeptide(L)'
;NSAWVKHNGFNKVWHIEGGIIEYARRAREQGLPVRFIGKNFVFDERMGERISDEVIAHCHQCGAPCDSHTNCKNDGCHLLFIQCPQCASKFNGCCSEQCCEELALPEEEQRRRRAGRENGNKIFNKSRGRLNSKLSIPDPAE
;
A
#
# COMPACT_ATOMS: atom_id res chain seq x y z
N ASN A 1 11.49 18.17 -0.19
CA ASN A 1 10.13 18.57 -0.56
C ASN A 1 9.73 19.93 -0.03
N SER A 2 10.15 20.34 1.20
CA SER A 2 9.86 21.69 1.74
C SER A 2 10.38 22.82 0.84
N ALA A 3 11.56 22.65 0.25
CA ALA A 3 12.13 23.62 -0.69
C ALA A 3 11.26 23.78 -1.94
N TRP A 4 10.72 22.69 -2.49
CA TRP A 4 9.81 22.73 -3.64
C TRP A 4 8.51 23.45 -3.32
N VAL A 5 7.93 23.19 -2.14
CA VAL A 5 6.69 23.86 -1.70
C VAL A 5 6.95 25.37 -1.52
N LYS A 6 8.07 25.77 -0.91
CA LYS A 6 8.47 27.17 -0.79
C LYS A 6 8.67 27.82 -2.16
N HIS A 7 9.31 27.12 -3.10
CA HIS A 7 9.51 27.62 -4.48
C HIS A 7 8.18 27.89 -5.19
N ASN A 8 7.12 27.14 -4.86
CA ASN A 8 5.78 27.34 -5.41
C ASN A 8 4.93 28.37 -4.64
N GLY A 9 5.55 29.26 -3.87
CA GLY A 9 4.91 30.43 -3.27
C GLY A 9 4.34 30.23 -1.85
N PHE A 10 4.51 29.06 -1.25
CA PHE A 10 4.06 28.84 0.13
C PHE A 10 5.09 29.38 1.12
N ASN A 11 4.76 30.46 1.85
CA ASN A 11 5.68 31.13 2.77
C ASN A 11 5.78 30.45 4.14
N LYS A 12 4.71 29.78 4.60
CA LYS A 12 4.66 29.11 5.90
C LYS A 12 4.83 27.61 5.74
N VAL A 13 6.07 27.18 5.50
CA VAL A 13 6.43 25.76 5.29
C VAL A 13 7.44 25.33 6.34
N TRP A 14 7.05 24.36 7.14
CA TRP A 14 7.90 23.72 8.15
C TRP A 14 7.98 22.22 7.89
N HIS A 15 8.99 21.58 8.39
CA HIS A 15 9.06 20.15 8.52
C HIS A 15 9.38 19.77 9.96
N ILE A 16 8.91 18.61 10.38
CA ILE A 16 9.17 18.09 11.73
C ILE A 16 10.50 17.34 11.67
N GLU A 17 11.46 17.75 12.49
CA GLU A 17 12.73 17.04 12.67
C GLU A 17 12.44 15.62 13.19
N GLY A 18 13.04 14.60 12.57
CA GLY A 18 12.77 13.19 12.87
C GLY A 18 11.42 12.66 12.35
N GLY A 19 10.64 13.49 11.64
CA GLY A 19 9.40 13.10 10.98
C GLY A 19 8.28 12.71 11.92
N ILE A 20 7.30 11.94 11.39
CA ILE A 20 6.07 11.56 12.10
C ILE A 20 6.34 10.66 13.32
N ILE A 21 7.38 9.86 13.28
CA ILE A 21 7.74 8.94 14.37
C ILE A 21 8.23 9.72 15.57
N GLU A 22 9.14 10.67 15.35
CA GLU A 22 9.64 11.52 16.40
C GLU A 22 8.54 12.42 16.99
N TYR A 23 7.64 12.92 16.15
CA TYR A 23 6.44 13.62 16.60
C TYR A 23 5.61 12.76 17.57
N ALA A 24 5.30 11.52 17.19
CA ALA A 24 4.49 10.63 18.00
C ALA A 24 5.19 10.28 19.32
N ARG A 25 6.51 10.02 19.27
CA ARG A 25 7.32 9.76 20.46
C ARG A 25 7.27 10.92 21.44
N ARG A 26 7.57 12.13 20.98
CA ARG A 26 7.57 13.34 21.84
C ARG A 26 6.18 13.68 22.37
N ALA A 27 5.14 13.52 21.57
CA ALA A 27 3.78 13.74 22.03
C ALA A 27 3.44 12.81 23.20
N ARG A 28 3.77 11.53 23.09
CA ARG A 28 3.54 10.55 24.16
C ARG A 28 4.35 10.87 25.42
N GLU A 29 5.64 11.20 25.28
CA GLU A 29 6.52 11.59 26.39
C GLU A 29 6.00 12.81 27.18
N GLN A 30 5.37 13.75 26.47
CA GLN A 30 4.80 14.96 27.06
C GLN A 30 3.34 14.82 27.50
N GLY A 31 2.75 13.62 27.38
CA GLY A 31 1.34 13.38 27.69
C GLY A 31 0.36 14.11 26.75
N LEU A 32 0.82 14.49 25.55
CA LEU A 32 -0.01 15.16 24.56
C LEU A 32 -0.70 14.13 23.63
N PRO A 33 -1.92 14.42 23.15
CA PRO A 33 -2.59 13.53 22.24
C PRO A 33 -1.86 13.47 20.89
N VAL A 34 -1.57 12.25 20.43
CA VAL A 34 -1.08 12.02 19.08
C VAL A 34 -2.24 12.22 18.10
N ARG A 35 -2.13 13.19 17.22
CA ARG A 35 -3.19 13.57 16.28
C ARG A 35 -3.12 12.84 14.94
N PHE A 36 -2.05 12.08 14.71
CA PHE A 36 -1.93 11.23 13.53
C PHE A 36 -2.68 9.90 13.79
N ILE A 37 -3.60 9.56 12.91
CA ILE A 37 -4.44 8.36 13.02
C ILE A 37 -3.95 7.31 12.01
N GLY A 38 -3.73 6.09 12.50
CA GLY A 38 -3.41 4.91 11.69
C GLY A 38 -1.93 4.60 11.59
N LYS A 39 -1.55 4.02 10.46
CA LYS A 39 -0.21 3.50 10.15
C LYS A 39 0.48 4.36 9.11
N ASN A 40 1.71 4.77 9.37
CA ASN A 40 2.55 5.45 8.40
C ASN A 40 3.20 4.42 7.48
N PHE A 41 2.96 4.52 6.17
CA PHE A 41 3.60 3.65 5.19
C PHE A 41 5.07 4.05 5.00
N VAL A 42 5.96 3.07 5.04
CA VAL A 42 7.40 3.24 4.79
C VAL A 42 7.83 2.34 3.64
N PHE A 43 8.79 2.81 2.83
CA PHE A 43 9.28 2.13 1.63
C PHE A 43 10.45 1.18 1.96
N ASP A 44 10.34 0.45 3.06
CA ASP A 44 11.30 -0.59 3.43
C ASP A 44 10.56 -1.91 3.76
N GLU A 45 11.31 -2.94 4.20
CA GLU A 45 10.77 -4.27 4.50
C GLU A 45 9.65 -4.27 5.56
N ARG A 46 9.57 -3.25 6.41
CA ARG A 46 8.52 -3.10 7.42
C ARG A 46 7.16 -2.75 6.80
N MET A 47 7.13 -2.19 5.58
CA MET A 47 5.95 -1.71 4.85
C MET A 47 5.02 -0.78 5.66
N GLY A 48 5.44 -0.35 6.84
CA GLY A 48 4.69 0.62 7.63
C GLY A 48 4.98 0.53 9.11
N GLU A 49 4.82 1.66 9.75
CA GLU A 49 5.01 1.83 11.18
C GLU A 49 3.74 2.38 11.81
N ARG A 50 3.26 1.68 12.84
CA ARG A 50 2.03 2.05 13.52
C ARG A 50 2.25 3.26 14.42
N ILE A 51 1.47 4.31 14.17
CA ILE A 51 1.52 5.56 14.93
C ILE A 51 0.39 5.62 15.97
N SER A 52 -0.80 5.15 15.61
CA SER A 52 -1.92 4.97 16.55
C SER A 52 -2.54 3.58 16.37
N ASP A 53 -3.38 3.16 17.31
CA ASP A 53 -4.00 1.82 17.31
C ASP A 53 -5.18 1.73 16.33
N GLU A 54 -5.72 2.85 15.89
CA GLU A 54 -6.83 2.90 14.96
C GLU A 54 -6.44 2.40 13.58
N VAL A 55 -7.30 1.56 13.01
CA VAL A 55 -7.19 1.04 11.65
C VAL A 55 -8.19 1.77 10.75
N ILE A 56 -7.70 2.68 9.92
CA ILE A 56 -8.52 3.49 9.00
C ILE A 56 -8.61 2.89 7.60
N ALA A 57 -7.75 1.93 7.28
CA ALA A 57 -7.72 1.26 5.99
C ALA A 57 -8.55 -0.03 6.00
N HIS A 58 -8.83 -0.55 4.83
CA HIS A 58 -9.65 -1.75 4.64
C HIS A 58 -8.97 -2.72 3.69
N CYS A 59 -9.22 -4.01 3.89
CA CYS A 59 -8.81 -5.05 2.99
C CYS A 59 -9.42 -4.82 1.60
N HIS A 60 -8.58 -4.78 0.56
CA HIS A 60 -9.03 -4.52 -0.81
C HIS A 60 -9.87 -5.64 -1.42
N GLN A 61 -9.95 -6.80 -0.77
CA GLN A 61 -10.70 -7.96 -1.26
C GLN A 61 -12.04 -8.15 -0.55
N CYS A 62 -12.11 -7.95 0.77
CA CYS A 62 -13.34 -8.20 1.53
C CYS A 62 -13.89 -6.96 2.27
N GLY A 63 -13.16 -5.84 2.26
CA GLY A 63 -13.58 -4.62 2.94
C GLY A 63 -13.42 -4.63 4.47
N ALA A 64 -12.96 -5.71 5.08
CA ALA A 64 -12.72 -5.74 6.53
C ALA A 64 -11.62 -4.73 6.95
N PRO A 65 -11.73 -4.11 8.13
CA PRO A 65 -10.68 -3.22 8.64
C PRO A 65 -9.31 -3.93 8.65
N CYS A 66 -8.35 -3.35 7.96
CA CYS A 66 -7.01 -3.93 7.83
C CYS A 66 -6.04 -2.88 7.29
N ASP A 67 -4.81 -2.86 7.79
CA ASP A 67 -3.74 -1.99 7.31
C ASP A 67 -2.45 -2.75 6.96
N SER A 68 -2.57 -4.06 6.77
CA SER A 68 -1.46 -4.92 6.37
C SER A 68 -1.21 -4.80 4.87
N HIS A 69 -0.14 -4.09 4.51
CA HIS A 69 0.32 -3.99 3.13
C HIS A 69 1.08 -5.25 2.73
N THR A 70 0.85 -5.70 1.52
CA THR A 70 1.54 -6.83 0.93
C THR A 70 1.69 -6.67 -0.58
N ASN A 71 2.69 -7.31 -1.15
CA ASN A 71 2.83 -7.44 -2.60
C ASN A 71 2.16 -8.73 -3.07
N CYS A 72 1.50 -8.66 -4.22
CA CYS A 72 0.96 -9.84 -4.86
C CYS A 72 2.06 -10.87 -5.10
N LYS A 73 1.83 -12.12 -4.68
CA LYS A 73 2.79 -13.21 -4.86
C LYS A 73 3.04 -13.60 -6.32
N ASN A 74 2.15 -13.22 -7.23
CA ASN A 74 2.41 -13.42 -8.65
C ASN A 74 3.51 -12.45 -9.11
N ASP A 75 4.69 -12.97 -9.43
CA ASP A 75 5.85 -12.20 -9.91
C ASP A 75 5.56 -11.36 -11.15
N GLY A 76 4.62 -11.77 -11.98
CA GLY A 76 4.18 -10.97 -13.14
C GLY A 76 3.26 -9.81 -12.78
N CYS A 77 2.86 -9.69 -11.51
CA CYS A 77 1.94 -8.66 -11.03
C CYS A 77 2.59 -7.70 -10.04
N HIS A 78 3.15 -8.20 -8.94
CA HIS A 78 3.77 -7.44 -7.84
C HIS A 78 2.96 -6.23 -7.37
N LEU A 79 1.62 -6.27 -7.48
CA LEU A 79 0.77 -5.18 -7.05
C LEU A 79 0.86 -5.05 -5.52
N LEU A 80 1.22 -3.85 -5.04
CA LEU A 80 1.11 -3.50 -3.62
C LEU A 80 -0.35 -3.22 -3.27
N PHE A 81 -0.88 -3.90 -2.26
CA PHE A 81 -2.27 -3.76 -1.81
C PHE A 81 -2.43 -4.10 -0.33
N ILE A 82 -3.61 -3.84 0.22
CA ILE A 82 -3.93 -4.18 1.61
C ILE A 82 -4.74 -5.48 1.63
N GLN A 83 -4.27 -6.46 2.40
CA GLN A 83 -4.90 -7.78 2.49
C GLN A 83 -4.97 -8.24 3.94
N CYS A 84 -6.17 -8.62 4.39
CA CYS A 84 -6.34 -9.22 5.71
C CYS A 84 -5.87 -10.70 5.72
N PRO A 85 -5.56 -11.27 6.88
CA PRO A 85 -5.07 -12.65 6.99
C PRO A 85 -6.01 -13.69 6.38
N GLN A 86 -7.33 -13.49 6.50
CA GLN A 86 -8.34 -14.39 5.92
C GLN A 86 -8.27 -14.40 4.39
N CYS A 87 -8.20 -13.21 3.77
CA CYS A 87 -8.04 -13.10 2.33
C CYS A 87 -6.66 -13.59 1.87
N ALA A 88 -5.60 -13.37 2.66
CA ALA A 88 -4.27 -13.90 2.36
C ALA A 88 -4.28 -15.42 2.27
N SER A 89 -4.96 -16.10 3.19
CA SER A 89 -5.14 -17.56 3.13
C SER A 89 -6.00 -17.98 1.94
N LYS A 90 -7.14 -17.30 1.71
CA LYS A 90 -8.07 -17.62 0.62
C LYS A 90 -7.43 -17.47 -0.76
N PHE A 91 -6.67 -16.40 -0.97
CA PHE A 91 -6.07 -16.04 -2.26
C PHE A 91 -4.56 -16.35 -2.34
N ASN A 92 -4.04 -17.16 -1.41
CA ASN A 92 -2.62 -17.52 -1.35
C ASN A 92 -1.67 -16.29 -1.49
N GLY A 93 -2.03 -15.16 -0.93
CA GLY A 93 -1.28 -13.91 -1.02
C GLY A 93 -1.34 -13.20 -2.38
N CYS A 94 -2.24 -13.61 -3.26
CA CYS A 94 -2.47 -12.96 -4.55
C CYS A 94 -3.55 -11.89 -4.45
N CYS A 95 -3.48 -10.89 -5.35
CA CYS A 95 -4.44 -9.79 -5.38
C CYS A 95 -5.77 -10.16 -6.05
N SER A 96 -5.83 -11.25 -6.84
CA SER A 96 -7.01 -11.72 -7.57
C SER A 96 -6.93 -13.21 -7.85
N GLU A 97 -8.06 -13.81 -8.18
CA GLU A 97 -8.15 -15.22 -8.61
C GLU A 97 -7.25 -15.50 -9.81
N GLN A 98 -7.26 -14.61 -10.80
CA GLN A 98 -6.39 -14.73 -11.97
C GLN A 98 -4.90 -14.81 -11.59
N CYS A 99 -4.46 -14.01 -10.59
CA CYS A 99 -3.09 -14.09 -10.12
C CYS A 99 -2.81 -15.40 -9.36
N CYS A 100 -3.81 -15.98 -8.68
CA CYS A 100 -3.69 -17.29 -8.06
C CYS A 100 -3.54 -18.39 -9.10
N GLU A 101 -4.34 -18.36 -10.17
CA GLU A 101 -4.27 -19.30 -11.29
C GLU A 101 -2.91 -19.22 -11.98
N GLU A 102 -2.42 -18.01 -12.25
CA GLU A 102 -1.09 -17.83 -12.83
C GLU A 102 0.03 -18.35 -11.93
N LEU A 103 -0.08 -18.14 -10.60
CA LEU A 103 0.89 -18.64 -9.63
C LEU A 103 0.90 -20.18 -9.52
N ALA A 104 -0.23 -20.83 -9.78
CA ALA A 104 -0.35 -22.28 -9.76
C ALA A 104 0.26 -22.97 -11.00
N LEU A 105 0.61 -22.22 -12.04
CA LEU A 105 1.24 -22.77 -13.24
C LEU A 105 2.70 -23.16 -12.97
N PRO A 106 3.26 -24.11 -13.76
CA PRO A 106 4.69 -24.40 -13.74
C PRO A 106 5.53 -23.13 -13.98
N GLU A 107 6.70 -23.05 -13.35
CA GLU A 107 7.54 -21.84 -13.40
C GLU A 107 7.93 -21.43 -14.83
N GLU A 108 8.20 -22.41 -15.70
CA GLU A 108 8.51 -22.16 -17.12
C GLU A 108 7.36 -21.47 -17.85
N GLU A 109 6.13 -21.91 -17.58
CA GLU A 109 4.93 -21.30 -18.17
C GLU A 109 4.70 -19.90 -17.62
N GLN A 110 4.93 -19.69 -16.33
CA GLN A 110 4.90 -18.34 -15.73
C GLN A 110 5.92 -17.42 -16.38
N ARG A 111 7.15 -17.90 -16.60
CA ARG A 111 8.22 -17.14 -17.29
C ARG A 111 7.83 -16.80 -18.72
N ARG A 112 7.28 -17.76 -19.46
CA ARG A 112 6.83 -17.56 -20.85
C ARG A 112 5.75 -16.49 -20.92
N ARG A 113 4.77 -16.54 -20.03
CA ARG A 113 3.70 -15.53 -19.96
C ARG A 113 4.19 -14.15 -19.56
N ARG A 114 5.21 -14.08 -18.70
CA ARG A 114 5.86 -12.81 -18.32
C ARG A 114 6.64 -12.21 -19.50
N ALA A 115 7.39 -13.01 -20.24
CA ALA A 115 8.18 -12.56 -21.38
C ALA A 115 7.33 -11.99 -22.52
N GLY A 116 6.09 -12.47 -22.70
CA GLY A 116 5.15 -11.94 -23.70
C GLY A 116 4.40 -10.67 -23.27
N ARG A 117 4.54 -10.23 -22.02
CA ARG A 117 3.90 -9.00 -21.54
C ARG A 117 4.83 -7.83 -21.79
N GLU A 118 4.40 -6.84 -22.56
CA GLU A 118 5.04 -5.52 -22.59
C GLU A 118 4.95 -4.89 -21.19
N ASN A 119 5.97 -5.10 -20.39
CA ASN A 119 6.17 -4.38 -19.13
C ASN A 119 6.67 -2.95 -19.42
N GLY A 120 6.07 -2.30 -20.41
CA GLY A 120 6.34 -0.90 -20.68
C GLY A 120 6.06 -0.07 -19.44
N ASN A 121 6.94 0.82 -19.09
CA ASN A 121 6.92 1.98 -18.16
C ASN A 121 5.68 2.16 -17.23
N LYS A 122 4.93 1.08 -16.97
CA LYS A 122 3.73 1.05 -16.14
C LYS A 122 4.03 0.95 -14.63
N ILE A 123 5.31 1.02 -14.26
CA ILE A 123 5.76 1.02 -12.86
C ILE A 123 5.09 2.15 -12.06
N PHE A 124 4.79 3.27 -12.72
CA PHE A 124 4.09 4.41 -12.12
C PHE A 124 2.62 4.52 -12.52
N ASN A 125 2.04 3.50 -13.13
CA ASN A 125 0.62 3.53 -13.42
C ASN A 125 -0.16 3.56 -12.11
N LYS A 126 -0.95 4.62 -11.98
CA LYS A 126 -1.83 4.94 -10.87
C LYS A 126 -2.36 3.66 -10.23
N SER A 127 -1.75 3.27 -9.12
CA SER A 127 -2.05 2.02 -8.39
C SER A 127 -3.55 1.87 -8.09
N ARG A 128 -4.24 2.99 -7.88
CA ARG A 128 -5.68 3.06 -7.61
C ARG A 128 -6.52 2.53 -8.78
N GLY A 129 -6.24 2.93 -10.03
CA GLY A 129 -6.97 2.43 -11.20
C GLY A 129 -6.73 0.94 -11.45
N ARG A 130 -5.52 0.43 -11.19
CA ARG A 130 -5.21 -1.01 -11.29
C ARG A 130 -5.89 -1.82 -10.20
N LEU A 131 -5.98 -1.28 -8.98
CA LEU A 131 -6.67 -1.90 -7.86
C LEU A 131 -8.16 -2.00 -8.14
N ASN A 132 -8.81 -0.91 -8.51
CA ASN A 132 -10.24 -0.90 -8.78
C ASN A 132 -10.62 -1.85 -9.92
N SER A 133 -9.86 -1.86 -11.03
CA SER A 133 -10.13 -2.78 -12.14
C SER A 133 -9.92 -4.26 -11.80
N LYS A 134 -9.00 -4.58 -10.89
CA LYS A 134 -8.70 -5.96 -10.49
C LYS A 134 -9.57 -6.47 -9.35
N LEU A 135 -9.95 -5.61 -8.43
CA LEU A 135 -10.63 -6.00 -7.20
C LEU A 135 -12.11 -5.67 -7.21
N SER A 136 -12.64 -5.11 -8.31
CA SER A 136 -14.06 -4.71 -8.42
C SER A 136 -14.54 -3.86 -7.23
N ILE A 137 -13.65 -3.03 -6.68
CA ILE A 137 -13.99 -2.12 -5.60
C ILE A 137 -14.75 -0.95 -6.22
N PRO A 138 -16.00 -0.67 -5.80
CA PRO A 138 -16.70 0.53 -6.25
C PRO A 138 -15.90 1.76 -5.82
N ASP A 139 -15.87 2.78 -6.69
CA ASP A 139 -15.32 4.07 -6.30
C ASP A 139 -16.05 4.56 -5.06
N PRO A 140 -15.33 5.07 -4.03
CA PRO A 140 -16.00 5.74 -2.93
C PRO A 140 -16.81 6.89 -3.53
N ALA A 141 -18.11 6.83 -3.35
CA ALA A 141 -19.04 7.84 -3.83
C ALA A 141 -18.54 9.26 -3.47
N GLU A 142 -18.68 10.16 -4.43
CA GLU A 142 -18.43 11.59 -4.31
C GLU A 142 -19.08 12.20 -3.07
#